data_cbd0d5ce0d3d532962cc90f36fb04981
#
_entry.id   cbd0d5ce0d3d532962cc90f36fb04981
#
_cell.length_a   1.000
_cell.length_b   1.000
_cell.length_c   1.000
_cell.angle_alpha   90.00
_cell.angle_beta   90.00
_cell.angle_gamma   90.00
#
_symmetry.space_group_name_H-M   'P 1'
#
loop_
_entity.id
_entity.type
_entity.pdbx_description
1 polymer ?
#
loop_
_entity_poly.entity_id
_entity_poly.type
_entity_poly.pdbx_seq_one_letter_code
_entity_poly.pdbx_strand_id
1 'polypeptide(L)'
;MLGGFPGSFADGDIAFLLTPLAIDETPVEEKERAIQTGARHYSEMIGRESPPSEAYRALYADALARHAPRAAREIAGLAKGLDAAIEGPITLLSLVRAGAPLGVLLKRALEALGRDVAHAGISIIRDRGIDEVALAHVAARRPARGAVFVDGWTGKGAIAGELERSLAGRADYVPRLVTLADPCGRAWLSASGEDWLIPSGILGATVSGLVSRTILNEAVGPGDFHGCMVWKHLAPWDETRAHVDAIWALARPALADAAVAPIAPDDRDRARRREASATAVARIAKRFEVNNPNRIKPGIAEATRAVLRRMPERVFVASGTDPDCAALVHLARDRDVPLEEAGAQIAPYRALTLIRRVS
;
A
#
# COMPACT_ATOMS: atom_id res chain seq x y z
N MET A 1 23.92 2.02 -8.51
CA MET A 1 22.50 2.22 -8.90
C MET A 1 21.82 0.85 -9.02
N LEU A 2 20.54 0.73 -8.63
CA LEU A 2 19.82 -0.56 -8.66
C LEU A 2 19.32 -0.96 -10.07
N GLY A 3 19.38 -0.07 -11.05
CA GLY A 3 18.72 -0.30 -12.36
C GLY A 3 17.20 -0.20 -12.24
N GLY A 4 16.46 -0.67 -13.24
CA GLY A 4 15.01 -0.53 -13.28
C GLY A 4 14.54 0.77 -13.95
N PHE A 5 13.23 1.08 -13.83
CA PHE A 5 12.63 2.29 -14.41
C PHE A 5 11.87 3.10 -13.34
N PRO A 6 11.75 4.43 -13.49
CA PRO A 6 11.18 5.29 -12.44
C PRO A 6 9.64 5.35 -12.46
N GLY A 7 8.97 4.77 -13.47
CA GLY A 7 7.56 5.10 -13.75
C GLY A 7 7.43 6.59 -14.07
N SER A 8 6.44 7.25 -13.49
CA SER A 8 6.27 8.71 -13.62
C SER A 8 6.85 9.51 -12.45
N PHE A 9 7.54 8.89 -11.51
CA PHE A 9 8.33 9.59 -10.49
C PHE A 9 9.53 10.33 -11.11
N ALA A 10 10.17 11.19 -10.35
CA ALA A 10 11.40 11.83 -10.80
C ALA A 10 12.54 10.80 -10.87
N ASP A 11 13.49 11.07 -11.77
CA ASP A 11 14.68 10.24 -11.89
C ASP A 11 15.44 10.21 -10.57
N GLY A 12 15.82 9.01 -10.15
CA GLY A 12 16.52 8.80 -8.89
C GLY A 12 15.61 8.62 -7.66
N ASP A 13 14.33 8.95 -7.72
CA ASP A 13 13.40 8.76 -6.59
C ASP A 13 13.14 7.27 -6.30
N ILE A 14 12.96 6.47 -7.34
CA ILE A 14 12.68 5.03 -7.26
C ILE A 14 13.18 4.32 -8.52
N ALA A 15 13.58 3.06 -8.37
CA ALA A 15 13.82 2.13 -9.47
C ALA A 15 12.84 0.94 -9.35
N PHE A 16 11.82 0.87 -10.19
CA PHE A 16 10.96 -0.30 -10.23
C PHE A 16 11.73 -1.48 -10.84
N LEU A 17 11.98 -2.51 -10.02
CA LEU A 17 12.52 -3.80 -10.44
C LEU A 17 11.35 -4.69 -10.86
N LEU A 18 10.80 -4.37 -12.02
CA LEU A 18 9.63 -5.01 -12.61
C LEU A 18 9.84 -5.13 -14.12
N THR A 19 9.23 -6.14 -14.73
CA THR A 19 9.20 -6.33 -16.18
C THR A 19 7.92 -5.70 -16.75
N PRO A 20 8.00 -4.61 -17.55
CA PRO A 20 6.83 -4.08 -18.24
C PRO A 20 6.26 -5.11 -19.22
N LEU A 21 4.98 -5.44 -19.07
CA LEU A 21 4.26 -6.39 -19.90
C LEU A 21 3.19 -5.69 -20.75
N ALA A 22 2.84 -6.34 -21.86
CA ALA A 22 1.66 -6.03 -22.68
C ALA A 22 0.79 -7.28 -22.69
N ILE A 23 -0.20 -7.34 -21.80
CA ILE A 23 -1.15 -8.46 -21.68
C ILE A 23 -2.58 -7.96 -21.80
N ASP A 24 -3.49 -8.84 -22.20
CA ASP A 24 -4.90 -8.52 -22.31
C ASP A 24 -5.53 -8.22 -20.94
N GLU A 25 -6.44 -7.26 -20.95
CA GLU A 25 -7.20 -6.87 -19.77
C GLU A 25 -8.35 -7.86 -19.54
N THR A 26 -8.54 -8.26 -18.29
CA THR A 26 -9.61 -9.18 -17.90
C THR A 26 -10.78 -8.40 -17.28
N PRO A 27 -12.02 -8.56 -17.76
CA PRO A 27 -13.21 -7.97 -17.15
C PRO A 27 -13.35 -8.30 -15.66
N VAL A 28 -13.95 -7.38 -14.87
CA VAL A 28 -14.01 -7.52 -13.41
C VAL A 28 -14.79 -8.77 -13.00
N GLU A 29 -15.92 -9.07 -13.66
CA GLU A 29 -16.77 -10.23 -13.38
C GLU A 29 -16.05 -11.55 -13.65
N GLU A 30 -15.34 -11.64 -14.77
CA GLU A 30 -14.54 -12.82 -15.14
C GLU A 30 -13.41 -13.04 -14.13
N LYS A 31 -12.71 -11.95 -13.80
CA LYS A 31 -11.63 -11.98 -12.81
C LYS A 31 -12.14 -12.44 -11.42
N GLU A 32 -13.28 -11.92 -10.95
CA GLU A 32 -13.87 -12.33 -9.67
C GLU A 32 -14.26 -13.80 -9.68
N ARG A 33 -14.89 -14.28 -10.76
CA ARG A 33 -15.26 -15.69 -10.91
C ARG A 33 -14.01 -16.57 -10.88
N ALA A 34 -13.00 -16.27 -11.68
CA ALA A 34 -11.77 -17.06 -11.74
C ALA A 34 -11.05 -17.12 -10.38
N ILE A 35 -10.99 -16.00 -9.64
CA ILE A 35 -10.39 -15.95 -8.30
C ILE A 35 -11.20 -16.78 -7.29
N GLN A 36 -12.52 -16.65 -7.26
CA GLN A 36 -13.34 -17.29 -6.24
C GLN A 36 -13.53 -18.79 -6.49
N THR A 37 -13.49 -19.25 -7.73
CA THR A 37 -13.48 -20.68 -8.09
C THR A 37 -12.10 -21.33 -7.96
N GLY A 38 -11.03 -20.54 -7.79
CA GLY A 38 -9.66 -21.05 -7.78
C GLY A 38 -9.12 -21.42 -9.17
N ALA A 39 -9.85 -21.08 -10.25
CA ALA A 39 -9.43 -21.41 -11.62
C ALA A 39 -8.16 -20.64 -12.05
N ARG A 40 -8.01 -19.40 -11.59
CA ARG A 40 -6.81 -18.59 -11.83
C ARG A 40 -6.46 -17.76 -10.60
N HIS A 41 -5.17 -17.56 -10.38
CA HIS A 41 -4.73 -16.66 -9.31
C HIS A 41 -4.90 -15.19 -9.73
N TYR A 42 -5.19 -14.31 -8.75
CA TYR A 42 -5.41 -12.89 -9.07
C TYR A 42 -4.21 -12.21 -9.75
N SER A 43 -2.97 -12.71 -9.52
CA SER A 43 -1.76 -12.14 -10.14
C SER A 43 -1.60 -12.50 -11.61
N GLU A 44 -2.35 -13.46 -12.13
CA GLU A 44 -2.28 -13.88 -13.54
C GLU A 44 -3.12 -13.01 -14.47
N MET A 45 -4.01 -12.19 -13.90
CA MET A 45 -4.99 -11.40 -14.63
C MET A 45 -4.87 -9.93 -14.23
N ILE A 46 -5.13 -9.00 -15.12
CA ILE A 46 -5.18 -7.56 -14.83
C ILE A 46 -6.48 -6.96 -15.38
N GLY A 47 -7.16 -6.16 -14.60
CA GLY A 47 -8.27 -5.34 -15.08
C GLY A 47 -7.79 -3.92 -15.35
N ARG A 48 -8.37 -3.27 -16.35
CA ARG A 48 -8.09 -1.88 -16.70
C ARG A 48 -8.39 -0.95 -15.53
N GLU A 49 -7.51 0.02 -15.28
CA GLU A 49 -7.81 1.13 -14.38
C GLU A 49 -8.40 2.28 -15.20
N SER A 50 -9.58 2.73 -14.77
CA SER A 50 -10.25 3.87 -15.40
C SER A 50 -9.71 5.19 -14.86
N PRO A 51 -9.74 6.27 -15.66
CA PRO A 51 -9.48 7.61 -15.16
C PRO A 51 -10.40 7.97 -13.98
N PRO A 52 -9.90 8.69 -12.97
CA PRO A 52 -10.75 9.21 -11.91
C PRO A 52 -11.67 10.30 -12.45
N SER A 53 -12.94 10.33 -12.01
CA SER A 53 -13.87 11.41 -12.34
C SER A 53 -13.41 12.74 -11.73
N GLU A 54 -13.90 13.85 -12.25
CA GLU A 54 -13.58 15.19 -11.71
C GLU A 54 -14.00 15.32 -10.24
N ALA A 55 -15.20 14.86 -9.88
CA ALA A 55 -15.67 14.84 -8.50
C ALA A 55 -14.74 14.02 -7.59
N TYR A 56 -14.25 12.87 -8.07
CA TYR A 56 -13.35 12.04 -7.30
C TYR A 56 -11.95 12.66 -7.14
N ARG A 57 -11.47 13.38 -8.17
CA ARG A 57 -10.23 14.16 -8.08
C ARG A 57 -10.33 15.32 -7.09
N ALA A 58 -11.49 15.98 -7.02
CA ALA A 58 -11.74 17.02 -6.01
C ALA A 58 -11.67 16.45 -4.58
N LEU A 59 -12.23 15.26 -4.35
CA LEU A 59 -12.10 14.55 -3.06
C LEU A 59 -10.64 14.19 -2.73
N TYR A 60 -9.86 13.80 -3.74
CA TYR A 60 -8.43 13.56 -3.54
C TYR A 60 -7.66 14.83 -3.18
N ALA A 61 -7.91 15.94 -3.89
CA ALA A 61 -7.26 17.20 -3.62
C ALA A 61 -7.57 17.72 -2.20
N ASP A 62 -8.83 17.62 -1.76
CA ASP A 62 -9.25 17.95 -0.40
C ASP A 62 -8.56 17.04 0.63
N ALA A 63 -8.53 15.73 0.39
CA ALA A 63 -7.84 14.78 1.26
C ALA A 63 -6.34 15.08 1.36
N LEU A 64 -5.67 15.41 0.25
CA LEU A 64 -4.26 15.80 0.24
C LEU A 64 -4.06 17.08 1.06
N ALA A 65 -4.86 18.11 0.84
CA ALA A 65 -4.75 19.36 1.58
C ALA A 65 -4.91 19.17 3.10
N ARG A 66 -5.87 18.34 3.53
CA ARG A 66 -6.13 18.08 4.96
C ARG A 66 -5.05 17.23 5.62
N HIS A 67 -4.51 16.24 4.92
CA HIS A 67 -3.65 15.23 5.51
C HIS A 67 -2.16 15.38 5.19
N ALA A 68 -1.75 16.22 4.23
CA ALA A 68 -0.35 16.43 3.91
C ALA A 68 0.47 16.93 5.13
N PRO A 69 -0.02 17.84 6.00
CA PRO A 69 0.71 18.24 7.20
C PRO A 69 0.93 17.09 8.17
N ARG A 70 -0.06 16.22 8.38
CA ARG A 70 0.07 15.01 9.20
C ARG A 70 1.07 14.04 8.58
N ALA A 71 0.89 13.68 7.31
CA ALA A 71 1.79 12.79 6.59
C ALA A 71 3.24 13.27 6.64
N ALA A 72 3.48 14.57 6.46
CA ALA A 72 4.79 15.17 6.50
C ALA A 72 5.51 15.00 7.85
N ARG A 73 4.81 15.26 8.96
CA ARG A 73 5.37 15.05 10.31
C ARG A 73 5.59 13.57 10.61
N GLU A 74 4.68 12.71 10.21
CA GLU A 74 4.79 11.26 10.37
C GLU A 74 5.97 10.70 9.58
N ILE A 75 6.18 11.14 8.32
CA ILE A 75 7.33 10.76 7.48
C ILE A 75 8.64 11.23 8.10
N ALA A 76 8.70 12.46 8.60
CA ALA A 76 9.89 12.96 9.29
C ALA A 76 10.20 12.12 10.56
N GLY A 77 9.19 11.77 11.34
CA GLY A 77 9.35 10.89 12.50
C GLY A 77 9.82 9.48 12.14
N LEU A 78 9.26 8.89 11.07
CA LEU A 78 9.70 7.59 10.54
C LEU A 78 11.16 7.65 10.04
N ALA A 79 11.53 8.70 9.30
CA ALA A 79 12.90 8.86 8.79
C ALA A 79 13.91 8.96 9.95
N LYS A 80 13.62 9.77 10.98
CA LYS A 80 14.44 9.85 12.20
C LYS A 80 14.51 8.50 12.94
N GLY A 81 13.41 7.76 12.98
CA GLY A 81 13.36 6.41 13.58
C GLY A 81 14.20 5.40 12.82
N LEU A 82 14.14 5.42 11.48
CA LEU A 82 14.97 4.57 10.63
C LEU A 82 16.46 4.94 10.73
N ASP A 83 16.77 6.23 10.77
CA ASP A 83 18.12 6.72 10.95
C ASP A 83 18.75 6.20 12.25
N ALA A 84 17.99 6.22 13.35
CA ALA A 84 18.44 5.72 14.64
C ALA A 84 18.52 4.19 14.73
N ALA A 85 17.66 3.46 13.98
CA ALA A 85 17.53 2.01 14.09
C ALA A 85 18.40 1.20 13.13
N ILE A 86 18.85 1.80 12.02
CA ILE A 86 19.59 1.09 10.96
C ILE A 86 21.01 1.63 10.85
N GLU A 87 21.99 0.78 11.10
CA GLU A 87 23.39 1.09 10.88
C GLU A 87 23.77 0.91 9.39
N GLY A 88 24.67 1.77 8.90
CA GLY A 88 25.21 1.70 7.54
C GLY A 88 24.19 2.09 6.44
N PRO A 89 24.42 1.65 5.21
CA PRO A 89 23.57 2.00 4.06
C PRO A 89 22.16 1.42 4.17
N ILE A 90 21.14 2.24 3.85
CA ILE A 90 19.73 1.84 3.86
C ILE A 90 19.26 1.53 2.43
N THR A 91 18.49 0.45 2.27
CA THR A 91 17.82 0.15 1.01
C THR A 91 16.31 0.04 1.26
N LEU A 92 15.55 1.01 0.78
CA LEU A 92 14.09 0.99 0.83
C LEU A 92 13.56 0.09 -0.29
N LEU A 93 12.73 -0.87 0.06
CA LEU A 93 12.10 -1.82 -0.86
C LEU A 93 10.59 -1.62 -0.79
N SER A 94 10.07 -0.73 -1.65
CA SER A 94 8.64 -0.44 -1.71
C SER A 94 7.87 -1.59 -2.33
N LEU A 95 6.91 -2.14 -1.57
CA LEU A 95 6.01 -3.18 -2.05
C LEU A 95 5.03 -2.57 -3.06
N VAL A 96 5.14 -3.02 -4.31
CA VAL A 96 4.41 -2.39 -5.41
C VAL A 96 2.92 -2.69 -5.31
N ARG A 97 2.18 -1.62 -5.31
CA ARG A 97 2.59 -0.23 -5.59
C ARG A 97 2.31 0.75 -4.43
N ALA A 98 1.55 0.33 -3.42
CA ALA A 98 1.10 1.24 -2.36
C ALA A 98 2.26 1.83 -1.55
N GLY A 99 3.39 1.11 -1.46
CA GLY A 99 4.59 1.59 -0.80
C GLY A 99 5.38 2.66 -1.56
N ALA A 100 5.21 2.78 -2.88
CA ALA A 100 6.07 3.65 -3.69
C ALA A 100 6.05 5.13 -3.27
N PRO A 101 4.90 5.80 -3.06
CA PRO A 101 4.90 7.20 -2.64
C PRO A 101 5.58 7.42 -1.29
N LEU A 102 5.32 6.53 -0.31
CA LEU A 102 5.97 6.61 1.01
C LEU A 102 7.47 6.37 0.90
N GLY A 103 7.87 5.36 0.11
CA GLY A 103 9.29 5.04 -0.08
C GLY A 103 10.08 6.20 -0.71
N VAL A 104 9.50 6.92 -1.68
CA VAL A 104 10.09 8.13 -2.26
C VAL A 104 10.28 9.20 -1.19
N LEU A 105 9.26 9.46 -0.38
CA LEU A 105 9.32 10.46 0.67
C LEU A 105 10.33 10.10 1.77
N LEU A 106 10.37 8.82 2.18
CA LEU A 106 11.37 8.33 3.13
C LEU A 106 12.79 8.41 2.57
N LYS A 107 12.99 8.08 1.28
CA LYS A 107 14.29 8.25 0.62
C LYS A 107 14.77 9.68 0.70
N ARG A 108 13.95 10.63 0.25
CA ARG A 108 14.26 12.06 0.27
C ARG A 108 14.56 12.54 1.70
N ALA A 109 13.81 12.05 2.70
CA ALA A 109 13.99 12.42 4.10
C ALA A 109 15.30 11.87 4.69
N LEU A 110 15.61 10.61 4.42
CA LEU A 110 16.86 9.98 4.89
C LEU A 110 18.09 10.58 4.19
N GLU A 111 18.02 10.91 2.91
CA GLU A 111 19.08 11.64 2.20
C GLU A 111 19.29 13.04 2.79
N ALA A 112 18.22 13.75 3.16
CA ALA A 112 18.32 15.04 3.85
C ALA A 112 18.94 14.93 5.25
N LEU A 113 18.86 13.76 5.89
CA LEU A 113 19.58 13.43 7.13
C LEU A 113 21.03 12.97 6.89
N GLY A 114 21.49 12.95 5.64
CA GLY A 114 22.87 12.58 5.28
C GLY A 114 23.13 11.08 5.13
N ARG A 115 22.07 10.25 5.03
CA ARG A 115 22.22 8.79 4.89
C ARG A 115 22.46 8.37 3.44
N ASP A 116 23.25 7.31 3.27
CA ASP A 116 23.37 6.58 1.99
C ASP A 116 22.13 5.71 1.78
N VAL A 117 21.24 6.12 0.87
CA VAL A 117 19.95 5.47 0.63
C VAL A 117 19.78 5.06 -0.83
N ALA A 118 19.38 3.82 -1.04
CA ALA A 118 18.84 3.35 -2.32
C ALA A 118 17.36 3.02 -2.18
N HIS A 119 16.59 3.14 -3.27
CA HIS A 119 15.16 2.84 -3.26
C HIS A 119 14.75 2.06 -4.49
N ALA A 120 14.11 0.92 -4.29
CA ALA A 120 13.52 0.11 -5.36
C ALA A 120 12.04 -0.20 -5.07
N GLY A 121 11.25 -0.27 -6.14
CA GLY A 121 9.92 -0.86 -6.11
C GLY A 121 10.02 -2.34 -6.47
N ILE A 122 9.56 -3.22 -5.60
CA ILE A 122 9.62 -4.68 -5.80
C ILE A 122 8.24 -5.32 -5.65
N SER A 123 8.08 -6.48 -6.29
CA SER A 123 6.85 -7.23 -6.23
C SER A 123 6.74 -8.09 -4.97
N ILE A 124 5.53 -8.09 -4.39
CA ILE A 124 5.08 -9.13 -3.48
C ILE A 124 3.67 -9.55 -3.88
N ILE A 125 3.43 -10.85 -3.95
CA ILE A 125 2.15 -11.42 -4.37
C ILE A 125 1.67 -12.35 -3.27
N ARG A 126 0.50 -12.04 -2.69
CA ARG A 126 -0.08 -12.89 -1.65
C ARG A 126 -0.21 -14.32 -2.17
N ASP A 127 0.15 -15.29 -1.36
CA ASP A 127 0.13 -16.73 -1.61
C ASP A 127 1.15 -17.20 -2.68
N ARG A 128 2.02 -16.29 -3.19
CA ARG A 128 3.10 -16.62 -4.16
C ARG A 128 4.46 -16.03 -3.78
N GLY A 129 4.51 -15.23 -2.73
CA GLY A 129 5.76 -14.70 -2.19
C GLY A 129 6.21 -13.37 -2.78
N ILE A 130 7.40 -12.99 -2.36
CA ILE A 130 8.14 -11.83 -2.84
C ILE A 130 8.97 -12.22 -4.09
N ASP A 131 9.31 -11.26 -4.91
CA ASP A 131 10.16 -11.45 -6.08
C ASP A 131 11.60 -11.79 -5.66
N GLU A 132 11.95 -13.06 -5.72
CA GLU A 132 13.28 -13.57 -5.34
C GLU A 132 14.38 -13.07 -6.28
N VAL A 133 14.08 -12.85 -7.57
CA VAL A 133 15.04 -12.32 -8.55
C VAL A 133 15.36 -10.86 -8.18
N ALA A 134 14.36 -10.09 -7.80
CA ALA A 134 14.55 -8.71 -7.35
C ALA A 134 15.34 -8.66 -6.03
N LEU A 135 15.06 -9.54 -5.07
CA LEU A 135 15.85 -9.61 -3.83
C LEU A 135 17.31 -9.95 -4.08
N ALA A 136 17.58 -10.96 -4.92
CA ALA A 136 18.95 -11.35 -5.30
C ALA A 136 19.67 -10.21 -6.04
N HIS A 137 18.98 -9.51 -6.94
CA HIS A 137 19.52 -8.37 -7.65
C HIS A 137 19.92 -7.23 -6.70
N VAL A 138 19.10 -6.95 -5.69
CA VAL A 138 19.40 -5.95 -4.65
C VAL A 138 20.58 -6.41 -3.80
N ALA A 139 20.60 -7.65 -3.31
CA ALA A 139 21.65 -8.18 -2.45
C ALA A 139 23.05 -8.16 -3.12
N ALA A 140 23.09 -8.33 -4.45
CA ALA A 140 24.34 -8.23 -5.22
C ALA A 140 24.91 -6.79 -5.27
N ARG A 141 24.14 -5.75 -4.88
CA ARG A 141 24.50 -4.33 -5.03
C ARG A 141 24.48 -3.55 -3.72
N ARG A 142 23.73 -4.01 -2.74
CA ARG A 142 23.51 -3.33 -1.45
C ARG A 142 23.46 -4.35 -0.31
N PRO A 143 23.96 -4.01 0.88
CA PRO A 143 23.86 -4.90 2.03
C PRO A 143 22.40 -5.23 2.38
N ALA A 144 22.02 -6.50 2.33
CA ALA A 144 20.65 -6.94 2.60
C ALA A 144 20.19 -6.62 4.04
N ARG A 145 21.12 -6.57 5.00
CA ARG A 145 20.83 -6.23 6.40
C ARG A 145 20.33 -4.78 6.60
N GLY A 146 20.62 -3.86 5.66
CA GLY A 146 20.09 -2.50 5.61
C GLY A 146 18.75 -2.37 4.86
N ALA A 147 18.15 -3.49 4.44
CA ALA A 147 16.87 -3.48 3.73
C ALA A 147 15.72 -3.17 4.67
N VAL A 148 14.81 -2.30 4.19
CA VAL A 148 13.56 -1.90 4.84
C VAL A 148 12.45 -2.00 3.81
N PHE A 149 11.45 -2.81 4.08
CA PHE A 149 10.27 -2.96 3.22
C PHE A 149 9.27 -1.86 3.53
N VAL A 150 8.68 -1.26 2.50
CA VAL A 150 7.79 -0.11 2.66
C VAL A 150 6.45 -0.40 2.01
N ASP A 151 5.35 -0.22 2.76
CA ASP A 151 3.99 -0.18 2.21
C ASP A 151 3.28 1.07 2.74
N GLY A 152 2.20 1.49 2.12
CA GLY A 152 1.47 2.69 2.54
C GLY A 152 0.75 2.51 3.89
N TRP A 153 0.11 1.36 4.06
CA TRP A 153 -0.70 1.00 5.23
C TRP A 153 -0.84 -0.51 5.35
N THR A 154 -1.34 -0.97 6.48
CA THR A 154 -1.83 -2.34 6.65
C THR A 154 -3.37 -2.36 6.68
N GLY A 155 -3.98 -3.36 6.04
CA GLY A 155 -5.39 -3.69 6.25
C GLY A 155 -5.52 -4.73 7.38
N LYS A 156 -5.67 -6.02 7.03
CA LYS A 156 -5.66 -7.13 8.00
C LYS A 156 -4.31 -7.86 8.10
N GLY A 157 -3.23 -7.28 7.53
CA GLY A 157 -1.88 -7.82 7.63
C GLY A 157 -1.54 -8.92 6.61
N ALA A 158 -2.32 -9.08 5.53
CA ALA A 158 -2.07 -10.15 4.55
C ALA A 158 -0.70 -10.03 3.87
N ILE A 159 -0.31 -8.82 3.49
CA ILE A 159 0.99 -8.55 2.85
C ILE A 159 2.13 -8.65 3.86
N ALA A 160 1.94 -8.15 5.09
CA ALA A 160 2.94 -8.31 6.15
C ALA A 160 3.21 -9.80 6.45
N GLY A 161 2.15 -10.62 6.55
CA GLY A 161 2.30 -12.06 6.72
C GLY A 161 2.94 -12.77 5.52
N GLU A 162 2.70 -12.29 4.29
CA GLU A 162 3.38 -12.79 3.10
C GLU A 162 4.88 -12.47 3.13
N LEU A 163 5.22 -11.23 3.51
CA LEU A 163 6.62 -10.83 3.67
C LEU A 163 7.34 -11.68 4.71
N GLU A 164 6.72 -11.90 5.87
CA GLU A 164 7.27 -12.75 6.93
C GLU A 164 7.51 -14.19 6.44
N ARG A 165 6.54 -14.78 5.71
CA ARG A 165 6.68 -16.12 5.13
C ARG A 165 7.76 -16.19 4.07
N SER A 166 7.82 -15.22 3.17
CA SER A 166 8.81 -15.15 2.09
C SER A 166 10.24 -15.03 2.60
N LEU A 167 10.42 -14.39 3.75
CA LEU A 167 11.74 -14.19 4.35
C LEU A 167 12.06 -15.20 5.46
N ALA A 168 11.14 -16.12 5.78
CA ALA A 168 11.36 -17.14 6.78
C ALA A 168 12.55 -18.06 6.41
N GLY A 169 13.47 -18.26 7.36
CA GLY A 169 14.67 -19.07 7.15
C GLY A 169 15.80 -18.37 6.38
N ARG A 170 15.62 -17.15 5.91
CA ARG A 170 16.70 -16.34 5.31
C ARG A 170 17.53 -15.68 6.40
N ALA A 171 18.85 -15.72 6.25
CA ALA A 171 19.80 -15.08 7.18
C ALA A 171 20.17 -13.66 6.74
N ASP A 172 19.88 -13.30 5.49
CA ASP A 172 20.31 -12.06 4.85
C ASP A 172 19.29 -10.91 5.00
N TYR A 173 17.99 -11.19 4.87
CA TYR A 173 16.92 -10.20 4.99
C TYR A 173 16.14 -10.33 6.29
N VAL A 174 15.76 -9.18 6.86
CA VAL A 174 14.87 -9.11 8.04
C VAL A 174 13.54 -8.47 7.59
N PRO A 175 12.37 -9.00 7.99
CA PRO A 175 11.07 -8.49 7.55
C PRO A 175 10.69 -7.17 8.27
N ARG A 176 11.49 -6.13 8.07
CA ARG A 176 11.25 -4.78 8.61
C ARG A 176 10.26 -4.04 7.73
N LEU A 177 8.97 -4.24 7.93
CA LEU A 177 7.92 -3.51 7.22
C LEU A 177 7.67 -2.16 7.88
N VAL A 178 7.70 -1.07 7.08
CA VAL A 178 7.40 0.31 7.48
C VAL A 178 6.15 0.80 6.78
N THR A 179 5.25 1.47 7.51
CA THR A 179 4.00 2.02 6.98
C THR A 179 3.64 3.36 7.63
N LEU A 180 2.78 4.17 6.98
CA LEU A 180 2.18 5.35 7.62
C LEU A 180 1.10 4.94 8.63
N ALA A 181 0.23 3.98 8.26
CA ALA A 181 -0.84 3.51 9.13
C ALA A 181 -0.79 1.98 9.30
N ASP A 182 -0.92 1.51 10.54
CA ASP A 182 -0.94 0.08 10.87
C ASP A 182 -2.01 -0.26 11.89
N PRO A 183 -3.30 -0.17 11.55
CA PRO A 183 -4.39 -0.52 12.46
C PRO A 183 -4.40 -1.99 12.88
N CYS A 184 -3.71 -2.86 12.17
CA CYS A 184 -3.65 -4.28 12.49
C CYS A 184 -2.37 -4.73 13.23
N GLY A 185 -1.45 -3.82 13.58
CA GLY A 185 -0.26 -4.13 14.38
C GLY A 185 0.74 -5.09 13.72
N ARG A 186 0.83 -5.10 12.37
CA ARG A 186 1.70 -6.04 11.62
C ARG A 186 2.97 -5.39 11.07
N ALA A 187 3.05 -4.07 10.98
CA ALA A 187 4.27 -3.39 10.59
C ALA A 187 5.31 -3.47 11.71
N TRP A 188 6.59 -3.59 11.33
CA TRP A 188 7.71 -3.47 12.27
C TRP A 188 7.78 -2.06 12.86
N LEU A 189 7.59 -1.04 12.00
CA LEU A 189 7.55 0.37 12.37
C LEU A 189 6.38 1.04 11.64
N SER A 190 5.53 1.75 12.34
CA SER A 190 4.44 2.53 11.75
C SER A 190 4.37 3.91 12.37
N ALA A 191 3.99 4.89 11.57
CA ALA A 191 3.82 6.25 12.08
C ALA A 191 2.59 6.36 12.98
N SER A 192 1.53 5.61 12.67
CA SER A 192 0.29 5.60 13.44
C SER A 192 -0.34 4.21 13.49
N GLY A 193 -1.03 3.91 14.58
CA GLY A 193 -1.93 2.76 14.71
C GLY A 193 -3.37 3.04 14.27
N GLU A 194 -3.67 4.26 13.86
CA GLU A 194 -5.00 4.67 13.44
C GLU A 194 -5.29 4.27 11.97
N ASP A 195 -6.56 3.98 11.69
CA ASP A 195 -7.07 3.88 10.32
C ASP A 195 -7.48 5.29 9.85
N TRP A 196 -6.55 6.05 9.27
CA TRP A 196 -6.79 7.39 8.76
C TRP A 196 -6.62 7.44 7.24
N LEU A 197 -7.17 8.46 6.60
CA LEU A 197 -7.13 8.60 5.16
C LEU A 197 -5.74 9.04 4.70
N ILE A 198 -4.94 8.09 4.24
CA ILE A 198 -3.71 8.36 3.52
C ILE A 198 -4.08 8.77 2.09
N PRO A 199 -3.75 10.01 1.64
CA PRO A 199 -4.24 10.51 0.34
C PRO A 199 -3.89 9.61 -0.84
N SER A 200 -2.72 8.99 -0.88
CA SER A 200 -2.35 8.01 -1.91
C SER A 200 -3.24 6.75 -1.89
N GLY A 201 -3.99 6.50 -0.82
CA GLY A 201 -4.87 5.34 -0.68
C GLY A 201 -6.09 5.37 -1.59
N ILE A 202 -6.60 6.56 -1.94
CA ILE A 202 -7.81 6.72 -2.75
C ILE A 202 -7.54 6.73 -4.26
N LEU A 203 -6.33 6.97 -4.71
CA LEU A 203 -5.94 6.82 -6.11
C LEU A 203 -5.26 5.47 -6.38
N GLY A 204 -5.16 5.14 -7.66
CA GLY A 204 -4.51 3.93 -8.15
C GLY A 204 -3.13 4.18 -8.73
N ALA A 205 -2.98 3.87 -10.02
CA ALA A 205 -1.74 4.09 -10.76
C ALA A 205 -1.37 5.58 -10.87
N THR A 206 -2.36 6.44 -10.88
CA THR A 206 -2.22 7.90 -11.04
C THR A 206 -1.53 8.60 -9.85
N VAL A 207 -1.15 7.88 -8.80
CA VAL A 207 -0.38 8.40 -7.66
C VAL A 207 0.83 7.54 -7.34
N SER A 208 1.08 6.52 -8.16
CA SER A 208 2.11 5.51 -7.88
C SER A 208 2.93 5.12 -9.11
N GLY A 209 3.30 6.11 -9.92
CA GLY A 209 4.22 5.93 -11.04
C GLY A 209 3.59 5.39 -12.31
N LEU A 210 2.26 5.44 -12.45
CA LEU A 210 1.48 4.84 -13.55
C LEU A 210 1.69 3.33 -13.71
N VAL A 211 2.24 2.64 -12.71
CA VAL A 211 2.40 1.17 -12.73
C VAL A 211 1.16 0.47 -12.19
N SER A 212 0.86 -0.70 -12.73
CA SER A 212 -0.19 -1.57 -12.19
C SER A 212 0.24 -2.24 -10.89
N ARG A 213 -0.64 -3.02 -10.25
CA ARG A 213 -0.19 -4.07 -9.36
C ARG A 213 0.64 -5.10 -10.13
N THR A 214 1.43 -5.87 -9.42
CA THR A 214 2.32 -6.86 -10.03
C THR A 214 1.58 -8.07 -10.60
N ILE A 215 2.17 -8.67 -11.63
CA ILE A 215 1.65 -9.76 -12.43
C ILE A 215 2.68 -10.89 -12.39
N LEU A 216 2.18 -12.13 -12.30
CA LEU A 216 2.99 -13.33 -12.40
C LEU A 216 2.18 -14.39 -13.16
N ASN A 217 2.47 -14.52 -14.44
CA ASN A 217 1.89 -15.47 -15.37
C ASN A 217 2.96 -15.95 -16.35
N GLU A 218 2.57 -16.67 -17.40
CA GLU A 218 3.48 -17.21 -18.42
C GLU A 218 4.27 -16.14 -19.21
N ALA A 219 3.87 -14.88 -19.17
CA ALA A 219 4.61 -13.79 -19.81
C ALA A 219 5.86 -13.35 -19.00
N VAL A 220 6.02 -13.85 -17.78
CA VAL A 220 7.22 -13.61 -16.94
C VAL A 220 8.14 -14.81 -17.09
N GLY A 221 9.28 -14.61 -17.75
CA GLY A 221 10.27 -15.66 -17.98
C GLY A 221 11.06 -16.03 -16.72
N PRO A 222 11.71 -17.20 -16.72
CA PRO A 222 12.64 -17.59 -15.67
C PRO A 222 13.80 -16.58 -15.56
N GLY A 223 13.99 -15.99 -14.38
CA GLY A 223 15.04 -15.00 -14.13
C GLY A 223 14.63 -13.55 -14.42
N ASP A 224 13.43 -13.31 -14.95
CA ASP A 224 12.85 -11.98 -15.04
C ASP A 224 12.28 -11.50 -13.69
N PHE A 225 12.22 -10.19 -13.50
CA PHE A 225 11.42 -9.62 -12.42
C PHE A 225 9.93 -9.88 -12.68
N HIS A 226 9.12 -9.97 -11.63
CA HIS A 226 7.67 -10.01 -11.77
C HIS A 226 7.17 -8.89 -12.67
N GLY A 227 6.07 -9.15 -13.40
CA GLY A 227 5.56 -8.24 -14.40
C GLY A 227 4.72 -7.09 -13.84
N CYS A 228 4.56 -6.05 -14.64
CA CYS A 228 3.57 -5.00 -14.44
C CYS A 228 3.08 -4.43 -15.78
N MET A 229 1.89 -3.80 -15.78
CA MET A 229 1.46 -2.90 -16.85
C MET A 229 1.90 -1.47 -16.53
N VAL A 230 2.28 -0.71 -17.54
CA VAL A 230 2.45 0.75 -17.45
C VAL A 230 1.25 1.42 -18.11
N TRP A 231 0.42 2.09 -17.29
CA TRP A 231 -0.87 2.67 -17.72
C TRP A 231 -0.70 4.02 -18.42
N LYS A 232 -0.12 4.04 -19.62
CA LYS A 232 0.13 5.27 -20.39
C LYS A 232 -1.14 6.08 -20.67
N HIS A 233 -2.30 5.42 -20.78
CA HIS A 233 -3.58 6.09 -20.97
C HIS A 233 -4.04 6.94 -19.79
N LEU A 234 -3.46 6.73 -18.59
CA LEU A 234 -3.75 7.51 -17.40
C LEU A 234 -2.83 8.74 -17.23
N ALA A 235 -1.86 8.95 -18.11
CA ALA A 235 -0.91 10.06 -18.01
C ALA A 235 -1.57 11.47 -17.85
N PRO A 236 -2.73 11.78 -18.50
CA PRO A 236 -3.40 13.06 -18.28
C PRO A 236 -3.93 13.29 -16.83
N TRP A 237 -4.03 12.22 -16.04
CA TRP A 237 -4.51 12.26 -14.65
C TRP A 237 -3.42 11.88 -13.65
N ASP A 238 -2.17 11.95 -14.04
CA ASP A 238 -1.03 11.55 -13.20
C ASP A 238 -0.72 12.61 -12.15
N GLU A 239 -0.95 12.26 -10.90
CA GLU A 239 -0.68 13.07 -9.70
C GLU A 239 0.61 12.64 -8.99
N THR A 240 1.37 11.67 -9.55
CA THR A 240 2.49 11.01 -8.85
C THR A 240 3.52 12.01 -8.32
N ARG A 241 4.04 12.89 -9.17
CA ARG A 241 5.04 13.90 -8.77
C ARG A 241 4.43 14.97 -7.88
N ALA A 242 3.27 15.51 -8.27
CA ALA A 242 2.58 16.54 -7.51
C ALA A 242 2.30 16.09 -6.07
N HIS A 243 1.87 14.83 -5.89
CA HIS A 243 1.61 14.21 -4.60
C HIS A 243 2.86 14.19 -3.70
N VAL A 244 3.95 13.62 -4.18
CA VAL A 244 5.17 13.51 -3.37
C VAL A 244 5.83 14.86 -3.14
N ASP A 245 5.78 15.77 -4.10
CA ASP A 245 6.37 17.09 -3.97
C ASP A 245 5.61 17.98 -2.97
N ALA A 246 4.26 17.91 -2.99
CA ALA A 246 3.43 18.62 -2.01
C ALA A 246 3.70 18.17 -0.56
N ILE A 247 3.80 16.86 -0.33
CA ILE A 247 4.11 16.34 1.01
C ILE A 247 5.56 16.63 1.37
N TRP A 248 6.51 16.49 0.43
CA TRP A 248 7.93 16.77 0.67
C TRP A 248 8.20 18.22 1.06
N ALA A 249 7.50 19.17 0.45
CA ALA A 249 7.60 20.59 0.81
C ALA A 249 7.31 20.84 2.30
N LEU A 250 6.44 20.03 2.92
CA LEU A 250 6.11 20.09 4.34
C LEU A 250 7.00 19.18 5.19
N ALA A 251 7.42 18.02 4.67
CA ALA A 251 8.22 17.06 5.42
C ALA A 251 9.67 17.53 5.62
N ARG A 252 10.24 18.22 4.63
CA ARG A 252 11.63 18.70 4.70
C ARG A 252 11.87 19.64 5.90
N PRO A 253 11.08 20.69 6.15
CA PRO A 253 11.25 21.51 7.36
C PRO A 253 10.92 20.74 8.65
N ALA A 254 9.99 19.77 8.62
CA ALA A 254 9.68 18.95 9.79
C ALA A 254 10.84 18.06 10.26
N LEU A 255 11.81 17.74 9.40
CA LEU A 255 13.04 17.04 9.80
C LEU A 255 13.89 17.85 10.78
N ALA A 256 13.91 19.18 10.67
CA ALA A 256 14.63 20.06 11.60
C ALA A 256 13.83 20.41 12.86
N ASP A 257 12.53 20.11 12.89
CA ASP A 257 11.65 20.38 14.04
C ASP A 257 11.98 19.42 15.19
N ALA A 258 12.42 19.98 16.33
CA ALA A 258 12.72 19.22 17.54
C ALA A 258 11.47 18.57 18.16
N ALA A 259 10.27 19.10 17.89
CA ALA A 259 9.01 18.53 18.34
C ALA A 259 8.59 17.26 17.56
N VAL A 260 9.26 16.95 16.45
CA VAL A 260 9.08 15.70 15.73
C VAL A 260 10.09 14.68 16.25
N ALA A 261 9.66 13.87 17.20
CA ALA A 261 10.48 12.79 17.76
C ALA A 261 10.70 11.63 16.77
N PRO A 262 11.84 10.91 16.86
CA PRO A 262 12.00 9.63 16.19
C PRO A 262 10.90 8.64 16.59
N ILE A 263 10.29 7.97 15.62
CA ILE A 263 9.33 6.89 15.88
C ILE A 263 10.10 5.60 16.13
N ALA A 264 9.78 4.91 17.22
CA ALA A 264 10.38 3.63 17.59
C ALA A 264 9.35 2.49 17.53
N PRO A 265 9.78 1.24 17.27
CA PRO A 265 8.89 0.08 17.35
C PRO A 265 8.31 -0.07 18.77
N ASP A 266 7.01 -0.38 18.86
CA ASP A 266 6.31 -0.68 20.12
C ASP A 266 5.59 -2.03 20.00
N ASP A 267 6.21 -3.09 20.48
CA ASP A 267 5.70 -4.45 20.38
C ASP A 267 4.42 -4.66 21.19
N ARG A 268 4.27 -3.94 22.31
CA ARG A 268 3.08 -4.04 23.17
C ARG A 268 1.87 -3.41 22.49
N ASP A 269 2.03 -2.25 21.90
CA ASP A 269 0.97 -1.59 21.15
C ASP A 269 0.61 -2.39 19.90
N ARG A 270 1.61 -2.92 19.19
CA ARG A 270 1.40 -3.81 18.03
C ARG A 270 0.58 -5.06 18.38
N ALA A 271 0.87 -5.71 19.52
CA ALA A 271 0.12 -6.89 19.97
C ALA A 271 -1.34 -6.54 20.25
N ARG A 272 -1.61 -5.43 20.95
CA ARG A 272 -2.96 -4.93 21.21
C ARG A 272 -3.75 -4.65 19.93
N ARG A 273 -3.13 -4.00 18.94
CA ARG A 273 -3.75 -3.70 17.65
C ARG A 273 -4.05 -4.98 16.85
N ARG A 274 -3.19 -5.99 16.90
CA ARG A 274 -3.43 -7.31 16.28
C ARG A 274 -4.68 -7.97 16.83
N GLU A 275 -4.85 -7.99 18.11
CA GLU A 275 -6.03 -8.58 18.75
C GLU A 275 -7.32 -7.82 18.39
N ALA A 276 -7.29 -6.49 18.45
CA ALA A 276 -8.44 -5.66 18.06
C ALA A 276 -8.84 -5.86 16.61
N SER A 277 -7.87 -5.88 15.70
CA SER A 277 -8.07 -6.13 14.26
C SER A 277 -8.67 -7.52 14.01
N ALA A 278 -8.10 -8.57 14.61
CA ALA A 278 -8.59 -9.94 14.47
C ALA A 278 -10.04 -10.05 14.96
N THR A 279 -10.37 -9.42 16.09
CA THR A 279 -11.71 -9.40 16.67
C THR A 279 -12.71 -8.71 15.71
N ALA A 280 -12.37 -7.57 15.14
CA ALA A 280 -13.22 -6.85 14.20
C ALA A 280 -13.51 -7.69 12.93
N VAL A 281 -12.47 -8.28 12.34
CA VAL A 281 -12.60 -9.13 11.14
C VAL A 281 -13.45 -10.38 11.45
N ALA A 282 -13.22 -11.03 12.60
CA ALA A 282 -14.00 -12.21 13.01
C ALA A 282 -15.48 -11.87 13.24
N ARG A 283 -15.79 -10.70 13.82
CA ARG A 283 -17.17 -10.24 14.03
C ARG A 283 -17.93 -10.07 12.72
N ILE A 284 -17.30 -9.43 11.72
CA ILE A 284 -17.90 -9.28 10.39
C ILE A 284 -18.02 -10.64 9.69
N ALA A 285 -17.00 -11.48 9.77
CA ALA A 285 -17.03 -12.82 9.20
C ALA A 285 -18.21 -13.64 9.75
N LYS A 286 -18.42 -13.61 11.07
CA LYS A 286 -19.53 -14.30 11.73
C LYS A 286 -20.89 -13.72 11.32
N ARG A 287 -21.04 -12.39 11.32
CA ARG A 287 -22.30 -11.71 11.00
C ARG A 287 -22.80 -11.99 9.59
N PHE A 288 -21.88 -12.13 8.63
CA PHE A 288 -22.19 -12.32 7.20
C PHE A 288 -21.81 -13.71 6.68
N GLU A 289 -21.56 -14.66 7.57
CA GLU A 289 -21.20 -16.05 7.22
C GLU A 289 -20.08 -16.15 6.19
N VAL A 290 -19.03 -15.32 6.37
CA VAL A 290 -17.92 -15.23 5.43
C VAL A 290 -16.86 -16.28 5.74
N ASN A 291 -16.85 -17.37 4.98
CA ASN A 291 -15.86 -18.45 5.13
C ASN A 291 -14.49 -18.09 4.52
N ASN A 292 -14.47 -17.23 3.50
CA ASN A 292 -13.22 -16.75 2.89
C ASN A 292 -12.87 -15.34 3.41
N PRO A 293 -11.90 -15.22 4.33
CA PRO A 293 -11.54 -13.93 4.93
C PRO A 293 -10.99 -12.92 3.91
N ASN A 294 -10.62 -13.35 2.69
CA ASN A 294 -10.16 -12.46 1.64
C ASN A 294 -11.26 -11.58 1.06
N ARG A 295 -12.53 -11.91 1.31
CA ARG A 295 -13.68 -11.06 0.97
C ARG A 295 -13.80 -9.84 1.88
N ILE A 296 -13.23 -9.86 3.09
CA ILE A 296 -13.26 -8.74 4.04
C ILE A 296 -12.06 -7.84 3.80
N LYS A 297 -12.31 -6.55 3.52
CA LYS A 297 -11.32 -5.53 3.19
C LYS A 297 -11.38 -4.38 4.19
N PRO A 298 -10.69 -4.51 5.34
CA PRO A 298 -10.73 -3.51 6.39
C PRO A 298 -9.71 -2.40 6.17
N GLY A 299 -10.06 -1.22 6.69
CA GLY A 299 -9.30 0.03 6.58
C GLY A 299 -9.74 0.88 5.40
N ILE A 300 -9.73 2.21 5.57
CA ILE A 300 -10.22 3.20 4.59
C ILE A 300 -9.60 2.96 3.21
N ALA A 301 -8.27 2.87 3.14
CA ALA A 301 -7.57 2.71 1.88
C ALA A 301 -7.84 1.36 1.21
N GLU A 302 -7.85 0.26 1.97
CA GLU A 302 -8.12 -1.08 1.43
C GLU A 302 -9.58 -1.22 1.00
N ALA A 303 -10.53 -0.67 1.78
CA ALA A 303 -11.95 -0.64 1.45
C ALA A 303 -12.23 0.15 0.17
N THR A 304 -11.64 1.34 0.04
CA THR A 304 -11.77 2.19 -1.16
C THR A 304 -11.23 1.48 -2.40
N ARG A 305 -10.04 0.88 -2.30
CA ARG A 305 -9.46 0.11 -3.42
C ARG A 305 -10.27 -1.11 -3.78
N ALA A 306 -10.94 -1.73 -2.80
CA ALA A 306 -11.84 -2.84 -3.06
C ALA A 306 -13.06 -2.40 -3.89
N VAL A 307 -13.69 -1.28 -3.55
CA VAL A 307 -14.80 -0.74 -4.33
C VAL A 307 -14.35 -0.38 -5.75
N LEU A 308 -13.15 0.18 -5.92
CA LEU A 308 -12.63 0.56 -7.26
C LEU A 308 -12.37 -0.64 -8.18
N ARG A 309 -11.98 -1.82 -7.64
CA ARG A 309 -11.36 -2.91 -8.44
C ARG A 309 -12.04 -4.26 -8.36
N ARG A 310 -12.99 -4.40 -7.45
CA ARG A 310 -13.67 -5.67 -7.15
C ARG A 310 -15.18 -5.49 -7.28
N MET A 311 -15.92 -6.56 -7.01
CA MET A 311 -17.37 -6.55 -6.90
C MET A 311 -17.77 -6.40 -5.43
N PRO A 312 -17.99 -5.18 -4.92
CA PRO A 312 -18.41 -4.97 -3.53
C PRO A 312 -19.83 -5.46 -3.32
N GLU A 313 -20.07 -6.06 -2.15
CA GLU A 313 -21.40 -6.43 -1.68
C GLU A 313 -21.97 -5.35 -0.76
N ARG A 314 -21.12 -4.82 0.13
CA ARG A 314 -21.48 -3.81 1.12
C ARG A 314 -20.26 -3.05 1.60
N VAL A 315 -20.45 -1.79 1.91
CA VAL A 315 -19.47 -0.94 2.57
C VAL A 315 -19.95 -0.63 3.98
N PHE A 316 -19.06 -0.72 4.95
CA PHE A 316 -19.26 -0.30 6.32
C PHE A 316 -18.39 0.91 6.61
N VAL A 317 -18.92 1.90 7.32
CA VAL A 317 -18.17 3.02 7.86
C VAL A 317 -18.45 3.17 9.36
N ALA A 318 -17.47 3.65 10.11
CA ALA A 318 -17.69 3.93 11.54
C ALA A 318 -18.66 5.09 11.73
N SER A 319 -18.58 6.10 10.86
CA SER A 319 -19.55 7.21 10.77
C SER A 319 -19.73 7.64 9.33
N GLY A 320 -20.97 7.86 8.91
CA GLY A 320 -21.32 8.36 7.57
C GLY A 320 -20.91 9.82 7.33
N THR A 321 -20.60 10.56 8.39
CA THR A 321 -20.15 11.97 8.34
C THR A 321 -18.65 12.10 8.48
N ASP A 322 -17.91 11.00 8.60
CA ASP A 322 -16.46 10.99 8.70
C ASP A 322 -15.83 11.51 7.40
N PRO A 323 -15.14 12.66 7.42
CA PRO A 323 -14.56 13.24 6.20
C PRO A 323 -13.48 12.35 5.58
N ASP A 324 -12.81 11.48 6.35
CA ASP A 324 -11.83 10.53 5.83
C ASP A 324 -12.49 9.40 5.03
N CYS A 325 -13.77 9.14 5.26
CA CYS A 325 -14.54 8.16 4.51
C CYS A 325 -15.26 8.75 3.27
N ALA A 326 -15.17 10.08 3.04
CA ALA A 326 -15.94 10.76 1.99
C ALA A 326 -15.72 10.16 0.59
N ALA A 327 -14.48 9.86 0.22
CA ALA A 327 -14.17 9.23 -1.08
C ALA A 327 -14.78 7.84 -1.22
N LEU A 328 -14.74 7.03 -0.17
CA LEU A 328 -15.33 5.69 -0.14
C LEU A 328 -16.86 5.77 -0.21
N VAL A 329 -17.48 6.68 0.55
CA VAL A 329 -18.94 6.92 0.54
C VAL A 329 -19.40 7.38 -0.84
N HIS A 330 -18.65 8.30 -1.48
CA HIS A 330 -18.91 8.72 -2.86
C HIS A 330 -18.90 7.53 -3.83
N LEU A 331 -17.86 6.72 -3.81
CA LEU A 331 -17.73 5.53 -4.68
C LEU A 331 -18.83 4.49 -4.42
N ALA A 332 -19.22 4.30 -3.15
CA ALA A 332 -20.28 3.36 -2.82
C ALA A 332 -21.62 3.82 -3.40
N ARG A 333 -21.92 5.11 -3.32
CA ARG A 333 -23.14 5.72 -3.90
C ARG A 333 -23.13 5.68 -5.43
N ASP A 334 -22.01 6.04 -6.05
CA ASP A 334 -21.84 6.04 -7.52
C ASP A 334 -22.02 4.64 -8.15
N ARG A 335 -21.81 3.59 -7.36
CA ARG A 335 -21.91 2.19 -7.78
C ARG A 335 -23.08 1.43 -7.18
N ASP A 336 -24.02 2.13 -6.56
CA ASP A 336 -25.20 1.54 -5.90
C ASP A 336 -24.81 0.42 -4.90
N VAL A 337 -23.70 0.59 -4.19
CA VAL A 337 -23.25 -0.36 -3.17
C VAL A 337 -23.89 0.01 -1.84
N PRO A 338 -24.58 -0.92 -1.16
CA PRO A 338 -25.18 -0.68 0.16
C PRO A 338 -24.13 -0.15 1.16
N LEU A 339 -24.46 0.96 1.82
CA LEU A 339 -23.66 1.58 2.86
C LEU A 339 -24.29 1.39 4.22
N GLU A 340 -23.51 0.98 5.21
CA GLU A 340 -23.94 0.75 6.58
C GLU A 340 -23.05 1.52 7.56
N GLU A 341 -23.65 2.28 8.46
CA GLU A 341 -22.96 2.90 9.58
C GLU A 341 -22.84 1.88 10.73
N ALA A 342 -21.64 1.36 10.96
CA ALA A 342 -21.36 0.26 11.88
C ALA A 342 -20.78 0.70 13.23
N GLY A 343 -20.42 1.97 13.37
CA GLY A 343 -19.88 2.51 14.63
C GLY A 343 -18.67 1.72 15.14
N ALA A 344 -18.65 1.47 16.43
CA ALA A 344 -17.59 0.73 17.11
C ALA A 344 -17.50 -0.77 16.72
N GLN A 345 -18.47 -1.31 15.97
CA GLN A 345 -18.46 -2.73 15.58
C GLN A 345 -17.28 -3.10 14.67
N ILE A 346 -16.75 -2.14 13.93
CA ILE A 346 -15.60 -2.32 13.02
C ILE A 346 -14.28 -1.79 13.58
N ALA A 347 -14.27 -1.25 14.81
CA ALA A 347 -13.02 -0.76 15.43
C ALA A 347 -11.98 -1.89 15.51
N PRO A 348 -10.70 -1.61 15.22
CA PRO A 348 -10.04 -0.31 15.09
C PRO A 348 -10.19 0.38 13.71
N TYR A 349 -10.95 -0.21 12.80
CA TYR A 349 -11.14 0.34 11.47
C TYR A 349 -12.23 1.40 11.44
N ARG A 350 -12.05 2.41 10.57
CA ARG A 350 -13.06 3.43 10.27
C ARG A 350 -13.89 3.09 9.04
N ALA A 351 -13.39 2.17 8.20
CA ALA A 351 -14.13 1.64 7.05
C ALA A 351 -13.78 0.18 6.78
N LEU A 352 -14.70 -0.52 6.09
CA LEU A 352 -14.53 -1.89 5.66
C LEU A 352 -15.42 -2.15 4.44
N THR A 353 -14.90 -2.88 3.45
CA THR A 353 -15.71 -3.39 2.33
C THR A 353 -15.79 -4.91 2.36
N LEU A 354 -17.00 -5.43 2.22
CA LEU A 354 -17.28 -6.85 1.97
C LEU A 354 -17.41 -7.07 0.47
N ILE A 355 -16.66 -8.03 -0.07
CA ILE A 355 -16.70 -8.41 -1.48
C ILE A 355 -17.81 -9.43 -1.68
N ARG A 356 -18.60 -9.28 -2.76
CA ARG A 356 -19.68 -10.17 -3.16
C ARG A 356 -19.16 -11.61 -3.35
N ARG A 357 -19.94 -12.58 -2.89
CA ARG A 357 -19.72 -13.97 -3.25
C ARG A 357 -20.21 -14.17 -4.69
N VAL A 358 -19.36 -14.73 -5.53
CA VAL A 358 -19.70 -15.14 -6.90
C VAL A 358 -19.89 -16.64 -6.85
N SER A 359 -21.08 -17.09 -7.26
CA SER A 359 -21.45 -18.51 -7.43
C SER A 359 -20.96 -19.03 -8.78
#